data_1abad9d5fb7850e09a2ca6f7d14b02a0
#
_entry.id   1abad9d5fb7850e09a2ca6f7d14b02a0
#
_cell.length_a   1.000
_cell.length_b   1.000
_cell.length_c   1.000
_cell.angle_alpha   90.00
_cell.angle_beta   90.00
_cell.angle_gamma   90.00
#
_symmetry.space_group_name_H-M   'P 1'
#
loop_
_entity.id
_entity.type
_entity.pdbx_description
1 polymer ?
#
loop_
_entity_poly.entity_id
_entity_poly.type
_entity_poly.pdbx_seq_one_letter_code
_entity_poly.pdbx_strand_id
1 'polypeptide(L)'
;NQKYILKMKHILKYFFSILLILCSLNMNSQNKKNNDTVKILPKIDRYGLRIGIDLFKLSRSVYDKNYKGLELAGDFRFSKKYYFAAEIGNENKTTNEAQLNFTTKGTFLKVGFDYNTHQNWLNLENMIYIGLRFGISSFNQEINTYKVYNSNPFFNESNTIVLNQKFDGLTAQWGEVVAGI
;
A
#
# COMPACT_ATOMS: atom_id res chain seq x y z
N ASN A 1 -32.23 5.59 0.74
CA ASN A 1 -31.06 6.04 -0.06
C ASN A 1 -30.68 7.51 0.20
N GLN A 2 -31.59 8.45 0.40
CA GLN A 2 -31.26 9.86 0.65
C GLN A 2 -30.46 10.08 1.96
N LYS A 3 -30.73 9.33 3.01
CA LYS A 3 -30.05 9.43 4.32
C LYS A 3 -28.57 9.07 4.27
N TYR A 4 -28.19 8.13 3.42
CA TYR A 4 -26.79 7.73 3.20
C TYR A 4 -26.01 8.79 2.40
N ILE A 5 -26.65 9.41 1.42
CA ILE A 5 -26.01 10.47 0.60
C ILE A 5 -25.74 11.72 1.46
N LEU A 6 -26.65 12.08 2.35
CA LEU A 6 -26.46 13.19 3.31
C LEU A 6 -25.31 12.90 4.28
N LYS A 7 -25.23 11.68 4.83
CA LYS A 7 -24.15 11.26 5.75
C LYS A 7 -22.78 11.27 5.05
N MET A 8 -22.72 10.83 3.80
CA MET A 8 -21.50 10.84 2.98
C MET A 8 -21.01 12.27 2.68
N LYS A 9 -21.91 13.22 2.41
CA LYS A 9 -21.58 14.64 2.21
C LYS A 9 -20.96 15.29 3.46
N HIS A 10 -21.43 14.92 4.64
CA HIS A 10 -20.86 15.42 5.90
C HIS A 10 -19.46 14.84 6.16
N ILE A 11 -19.26 13.55 5.93
CA ILE A 11 -17.93 12.90 6.06
C ILE A 11 -16.95 13.55 5.10
N LEU A 12 -17.33 13.80 3.86
CA LEU A 12 -16.48 14.43 2.86
C LEU A 12 -16.08 15.87 3.26
N LYS A 13 -17.00 16.65 3.86
CA LYS A 13 -16.70 17.99 4.36
C LYS A 13 -15.68 17.97 5.50
N TYR A 14 -15.80 17.05 6.46
CA TYR A 14 -14.84 16.91 7.55
C TYR A 14 -13.49 16.43 7.04
N PHE A 15 -13.45 15.51 6.10
CA PHE A 15 -12.21 15.06 5.46
C PHE A 15 -11.48 16.22 4.76
N PHE A 16 -12.20 17.05 4.00
CA PHE A 16 -11.63 18.21 3.33
C PHE A 16 -11.17 19.30 4.32
N SER A 17 -11.89 19.49 5.42
CA SER A 17 -11.50 20.42 6.49
C SER A 17 -10.23 19.98 7.20
N ILE A 18 -10.09 18.70 7.52
CA ILE A 18 -8.88 18.12 8.13
C ILE A 18 -7.69 18.22 7.16
N LEU A 19 -7.90 17.98 5.88
CA LEU A 19 -6.85 18.11 4.86
C LEU A 19 -6.37 19.56 4.74
N LEU A 20 -7.27 20.55 4.80
CA LEU A 20 -6.92 21.98 4.80
C LEU A 20 -6.14 22.40 6.05
N ILE A 21 -6.49 21.88 7.22
CA ILE A 21 -5.77 22.13 8.49
C ILE A 21 -4.36 21.53 8.41
N LEU A 22 -4.20 20.32 7.88
CA LEU A 22 -2.89 19.69 7.68
C LEU A 22 -2.01 20.47 6.69
N CYS A 23 -2.58 21.05 5.64
CA CYS A 23 -1.87 21.92 4.70
C CYS A 23 -1.43 23.25 5.34
N SER A 24 -2.18 23.79 6.30
CA SER A 24 -1.85 25.07 6.96
C SER A 24 -0.72 24.97 7.98
N LEU A 25 -0.38 23.78 8.46
CA LEU A 25 0.70 23.56 9.44
C LEU A 25 2.11 23.74 8.86
N ASN A 26 2.25 23.85 7.56
CA ASN A 26 3.56 24.01 6.88
C ASN A 26 4.04 25.47 6.74
N MET A 27 3.31 26.44 7.26
CA MET A 27 3.68 27.85 7.15
C MET A 27 4.35 28.36 8.43
N ASN A 28 5.60 28.03 8.67
CA ASN A 28 6.51 28.87 9.46
C ASN A 28 7.82 28.13 9.77
N SER A 29 8.67 28.02 8.78
CA SER A 29 10.09 27.83 9.03
C SER A 29 10.83 29.05 8.49
N GLN A 30 10.90 30.10 9.30
CA GLN A 30 11.77 31.24 9.03
C GLN A 30 13.21 30.77 9.19
N ASN A 31 13.94 30.66 8.09
CA ASN A 31 15.38 30.43 8.05
C ASN A 31 16.12 31.60 8.72
N LYS A 32 16.60 31.39 9.92
CA LYS A 32 17.61 32.27 10.53
C LYS A 32 18.92 32.09 9.75
N LYS A 33 19.28 33.07 8.97
CA LYS A 33 20.52 33.14 8.23
C LYS A 33 21.67 33.36 9.22
N ASN A 34 22.38 32.31 9.60
CA ASN A 34 23.67 32.43 10.28
C ASN A 34 24.74 32.65 9.21
N ASN A 35 25.33 33.86 9.20
CA ASN A 35 26.47 34.22 8.37
C ASN A 35 27.76 33.67 8.99
N ASP A 36 27.98 32.38 8.93
CA ASP A 36 29.29 31.81 9.13
C ASP A 36 29.89 31.44 7.78
N THR A 37 30.88 32.24 7.36
CA THR A 37 31.64 32.06 6.12
C THR A 37 32.58 30.86 6.19
N VAL A 38 32.02 29.66 6.34
CA VAL A 38 32.72 28.46 5.94
C VAL A 38 32.41 28.21 4.49
N LYS A 39 33.38 28.17 3.60
CA LYS A 39 33.23 27.77 2.21
C LYS A 39 32.73 26.30 2.21
N ILE A 40 31.42 26.13 2.29
CA ILE A 40 30.78 24.85 2.10
C ILE A 40 30.86 24.57 0.60
N LEU A 41 31.68 23.58 0.23
CA LEU A 41 31.66 23.04 -1.13
C LEU A 41 30.20 22.67 -1.47
N PRO A 42 29.70 23.05 -2.66
CA PRO A 42 28.33 22.74 -3.02
C PRO A 42 28.12 21.24 -2.94
N LYS A 43 27.22 20.80 -2.06
CA LYS A 43 26.82 19.41 -1.98
C LYS A 43 26.14 19.04 -3.30
N ILE A 44 26.79 18.18 -4.06
CA ILE A 44 26.21 17.62 -5.28
C ILE A 44 25.07 16.71 -4.86
N ASP A 45 23.84 17.10 -5.21
CA ASP A 45 22.68 16.25 -4.99
C ASP A 45 22.80 14.98 -5.86
N ARG A 46 22.90 13.85 -5.22
CA ARG A 46 22.98 12.57 -5.92
C ARG A 46 21.56 12.14 -6.29
N TYR A 47 21.28 12.13 -7.59
CA TYR A 47 20.12 11.41 -8.11
C TYR A 47 20.43 9.91 -8.00
N GLY A 48 19.47 9.13 -7.50
CA GLY A 48 19.71 7.70 -7.27
C GLY A 48 18.48 6.86 -7.50
N LEU A 49 18.71 5.70 -8.11
CA LEU A 49 17.72 4.63 -8.20
C LEU A 49 18.04 3.62 -7.10
N ARG A 50 17.04 3.28 -6.28
CA ARG A 50 17.13 2.18 -5.31
C ARG A 50 16.19 1.09 -5.77
N ILE A 51 16.61 -0.16 -5.64
CA ILE A 51 15.81 -1.34 -5.96
C ILE A 51 15.87 -2.26 -4.76
N GLY A 52 14.73 -2.81 -4.37
CA GLY A 52 14.59 -3.72 -3.25
C GLY A 52 13.60 -4.84 -3.55
N ILE A 53 13.61 -5.82 -2.68
CA ILE A 53 12.69 -6.96 -2.69
C ILE A 53 11.95 -6.96 -1.36
N ASP A 54 10.64 -7.26 -1.37
CA ASP A 54 9.87 -7.45 -0.15
C ASP A 54 10.25 -8.79 0.50
N LEU A 55 11.06 -8.69 1.56
CA LEU A 55 11.51 -9.86 2.32
C LEU A 55 10.39 -10.51 3.13
N PHE A 56 9.36 -9.75 3.50
CA PHE A 56 8.21 -10.31 4.24
C PHE A 56 7.40 -11.27 3.36
N LYS A 57 7.09 -10.85 2.13
CA LYS A 57 6.39 -11.72 1.15
C LYS A 57 7.21 -12.95 0.79
N LEU A 58 8.52 -12.77 0.62
CA LEU A 58 9.44 -13.89 0.37
C LEU A 58 9.47 -14.87 1.54
N SER A 59 9.67 -14.40 2.77
CA SER A 59 9.72 -15.27 3.94
C SER A 59 8.38 -15.97 4.16
N ARG A 60 7.26 -15.26 4.00
CA ARG A 60 5.93 -15.85 4.10
C ARG A 60 5.71 -16.96 3.08
N SER A 61 6.22 -16.82 1.87
CA SER A 61 6.13 -17.85 0.82
C SER A 61 6.85 -19.15 1.18
N VAL A 62 7.77 -19.11 2.15
CA VAL A 62 8.51 -20.29 2.62
C VAL A 62 7.74 -21.05 3.71
N TYR A 63 7.15 -20.36 4.68
CA TYR A 63 6.49 -21.00 5.82
C TYR A 63 4.96 -21.16 5.68
N ASP A 64 4.31 -20.32 4.85
CA ASP A 64 2.87 -20.39 4.62
C ASP A 64 2.57 -21.15 3.32
N LYS A 65 2.11 -22.40 3.45
CA LYS A 65 1.75 -23.26 2.31
C LYS A 65 0.63 -22.68 1.42
N ASN A 66 -0.21 -21.83 2.01
CA ASN A 66 -1.35 -21.21 1.33
C ASN A 66 -1.00 -19.85 0.70
N TYR A 67 0.27 -19.44 0.77
CA TYR A 67 0.72 -18.17 0.24
C TYR A 67 1.98 -18.33 -0.59
N LYS A 68 2.00 -17.69 -1.76
CA LYS A 68 3.20 -17.47 -2.56
C LYS A 68 3.16 -16.05 -3.10
N GLY A 69 4.19 -15.28 -2.85
CA GLY A 69 4.25 -13.89 -3.30
C GLY A 69 5.68 -13.42 -3.49
N LEU A 70 5.86 -12.56 -4.48
CA LEU A 70 7.09 -11.84 -4.75
C LEU A 70 6.73 -10.41 -5.09
N GLU A 71 7.46 -9.46 -4.51
CA GLU A 71 7.33 -8.04 -4.82
C GLU A 71 8.71 -7.42 -4.98
N LEU A 72 8.87 -6.67 -6.04
CA LEU A 72 10.01 -5.82 -6.32
C LEU A 72 9.57 -4.37 -6.15
N ALA A 73 10.31 -3.63 -5.37
CA ALA A 73 10.09 -2.20 -5.14
C ALA A 73 11.28 -1.41 -5.67
N GLY A 74 11.01 -0.26 -6.22
CA GLY A 74 12.05 0.66 -6.66
C GLY A 74 11.63 2.10 -6.40
N ASP A 75 12.57 2.95 -6.06
CA ASP A 75 12.36 4.36 -5.94
C ASP A 75 13.48 5.16 -6.62
N PHE A 76 13.09 6.27 -7.18
CA PHE A 76 13.99 7.21 -7.84
C PHE A 76 13.94 8.56 -7.15
N ARG A 77 15.09 8.99 -6.63
CA ARG A 77 15.26 10.30 -6.01
C ARG A 77 15.35 11.37 -7.09
N PHE A 78 14.32 12.17 -7.21
CA PHE A 78 14.30 13.25 -8.17
C PHE A 78 14.57 14.63 -7.53
N SER A 79 14.42 14.74 -6.18
CA SER A 79 14.75 15.94 -5.41
C SER A 79 15.22 15.56 -4.00
N LYS A 80 15.75 16.51 -3.22
CA LYS A 80 16.19 16.27 -1.82
C LYS A 80 15.11 15.65 -0.93
N LYS A 81 13.85 15.95 -1.22
CA LYS A 81 12.70 15.55 -0.39
C LYS A 81 11.72 14.63 -1.10
N TYR A 82 11.80 14.51 -2.43
CA TYR A 82 10.80 13.81 -3.21
C TYR A 82 11.41 12.62 -3.94
N TYR A 83 10.72 11.50 -3.84
CA TYR A 83 11.06 10.26 -4.52
C TYR A 83 9.84 9.78 -5.30
N PHE A 84 10.07 9.32 -6.51
CA PHE A 84 9.08 8.57 -7.26
C PHE A 84 9.28 7.09 -6.95
N ALA A 85 8.20 6.39 -6.60
CA ALA A 85 8.29 4.99 -6.26
C ALA A 85 7.35 4.15 -7.11
N ALA A 86 7.81 2.95 -7.43
CA ALA A 86 7.04 1.95 -8.16
C ALA A 86 7.29 0.56 -7.54
N GLU A 87 6.23 -0.23 -7.47
CA GLU A 87 6.25 -1.58 -6.93
C GLU A 87 5.51 -2.50 -7.89
N ILE A 88 6.08 -3.64 -8.19
CA ILE A 88 5.46 -4.69 -9.01
C ILE A 88 5.51 -6.01 -8.27
N GLY A 89 4.42 -6.73 -8.24
CA GLY A 89 4.37 -8.00 -7.54
C GLY A 89 3.38 -8.99 -8.13
N ASN A 90 3.55 -10.22 -7.68
CA ASN A 90 2.66 -11.33 -7.97
C ASN A 90 2.30 -12.01 -6.65
N GLU A 91 1.04 -12.36 -6.48
CA GLU A 91 0.55 -13.09 -5.31
C GLU A 91 -0.36 -14.24 -5.71
N ASN A 92 -0.22 -15.34 -5.00
CA ASN A 92 -1.13 -16.48 -5.04
C ASN A 92 -1.45 -16.85 -3.59
N LYS A 93 -2.71 -16.68 -3.20
CA LYS A 93 -3.17 -16.91 -1.83
C LYS A 93 -4.43 -17.75 -1.83
N THR A 94 -4.40 -18.86 -1.07
CA THR A 94 -5.59 -19.64 -0.74
C THR A 94 -6.10 -19.20 0.63
N THR A 95 -7.34 -18.78 0.68
CA THR A 95 -8.01 -18.34 1.92
C THR A 95 -8.99 -19.44 2.34
N ASN A 96 -8.82 -19.90 3.58
CA ASN A 96 -9.67 -20.93 4.20
C ASN A 96 -10.49 -20.27 5.31
N GLU A 97 -11.73 -19.97 5.02
CA GLU A 97 -12.70 -19.50 6.00
C GLU A 97 -13.67 -20.65 6.38
N ALA A 98 -14.39 -20.48 7.48
CA ALA A 98 -15.30 -21.53 7.98
C ALA A 98 -16.32 -22.01 6.95
N GLN A 99 -16.73 -21.12 6.04
CA GLN A 99 -17.80 -21.39 5.07
C GLN A 99 -17.35 -21.30 3.62
N LEU A 100 -16.14 -20.79 3.36
CA LEU A 100 -15.67 -20.51 2.01
C LEU A 100 -14.17 -20.76 1.90
N ASN A 101 -13.77 -21.56 0.92
CA ASN A 101 -12.37 -21.73 0.52
C ASN A 101 -12.22 -21.22 -0.90
N PHE A 102 -11.29 -20.27 -1.09
CA PHE A 102 -11.02 -19.71 -2.40
C PHE A 102 -9.53 -19.41 -2.59
N THR A 103 -9.10 -19.46 -3.82
CA THR A 103 -7.73 -19.14 -4.23
C THR A 103 -7.75 -17.93 -5.13
N THR A 104 -6.95 -16.92 -4.80
CA THR A 104 -6.74 -15.72 -5.63
C THR A 104 -5.32 -15.71 -6.13
N LYS A 105 -5.14 -15.52 -7.44
CA LYS A 105 -3.83 -15.43 -8.08
C LYS A 105 -3.81 -14.24 -9.03
N GLY A 106 -2.85 -13.34 -8.87
CA GLY A 106 -2.76 -12.16 -9.71
C GLY A 106 -1.44 -11.43 -9.62
N THR A 107 -1.35 -10.39 -10.45
CA THR A 107 -0.25 -9.44 -10.48
C THR A 107 -0.76 -8.06 -10.16
N PHE A 108 0.09 -7.24 -9.58
CA PHE A 108 -0.23 -5.86 -9.30
C PHE A 108 0.95 -4.93 -9.63
N LEU A 109 0.60 -3.70 -9.91
CA LEU A 109 1.53 -2.59 -10.08
C LEU A 109 1.07 -1.46 -9.18
N LYS A 110 2.00 -0.88 -8.41
CA LYS A 110 1.75 0.33 -7.62
C LYS A 110 2.72 1.41 -8.07
N VAL A 111 2.25 2.64 -8.15
CA VAL A 111 3.07 3.82 -8.44
C VAL A 111 2.73 4.93 -7.47
N GLY A 112 3.69 5.74 -7.13
CA GLY A 112 3.45 6.81 -6.18
C GLY A 112 4.66 7.69 -5.89
N PHE A 113 4.52 8.47 -4.82
CA PHE A 113 5.53 9.43 -4.40
C PHE A 113 5.77 9.32 -2.92
N ASP A 114 7.03 9.48 -2.52
CA ASP A 114 7.46 9.58 -1.14
C ASP A 114 7.98 10.98 -0.86
N TYR A 115 7.57 11.51 0.27
CA TYR A 115 8.07 12.76 0.81
C TYR A 115 8.95 12.46 2.03
N ASN A 116 10.25 12.74 1.92
CA ASN A 116 11.17 12.64 3.05
C ASN A 116 10.96 13.81 4.01
N THR A 117 10.46 13.50 5.20
CA THR A 117 10.21 14.48 6.26
C THR A 117 11.48 14.78 7.08
N HIS A 118 12.49 13.91 6.99
CA HIS A 118 13.70 14.04 7.77
C HIS A 118 14.68 15.04 7.12
N GLN A 119 15.22 15.93 7.93
CA GLN A 119 16.30 16.82 7.52
C GLN A 119 17.62 16.19 7.95
N ASN A 120 18.38 15.70 6.98
CA ASN A 120 19.67 15.11 7.24
C ASN A 120 20.68 16.15 7.69
N TRP A 121 21.40 15.86 8.77
CA TRP A 121 22.52 16.63 9.25
C TRP A 121 23.82 15.92 8.88
N LEU A 122 24.91 16.69 8.72
CA LEU A 122 26.26 16.16 8.48
C LEU A 122 26.40 15.18 7.29
N ASN A 123 25.73 15.46 6.16
CA ASN A 123 25.78 14.63 4.94
C ASN A 123 25.26 13.18 5.10
N LEU A 124 24.50 12.90 6.15
CA LEU A 124 23.77 11.64 6.27
C LEU A 124 22.64 11.58 5.23
N GLU A 125 22.29 10.36 4.80
CA GLU A 125 21.22 10.11 3.84
C GLU A 125 20.10 9.28 4.47
N ASN A 126 19.76 9.56 5.74
CA ASN A 126 18.65 8.93 6.42
C ASN A 126 17.32 9.42 5.81
N MET A 127 16.35 8.55 5.76
CA MET A 127 15.04 8.85 5.19
C MET A 127 13.95 8.43 6.16
N ILE A 128 13.13 9.39 6.59
CA ILE A 128 11.86 9.14 7.24
C ILE A 128 10.80 9.71 6.32
N TYR A 129 9.96 8.87 5.75
CA TYR A 129 9.07 9.30 4.69
C TYR A 129 7.62 8.95 4.93
N ILE A 130 6.77 9.75 4.31
CA ILE A 130 5.36 9.47 4.11
C ILE A 130 5.12 9.48 2.61
N GLY A 131 4.41 8.49 2.12
CA GLY A 131 4.14 8.34 0.70
C GLY A 131 2.70 7.99 0.40
N LEU A 132 2.35 8.17 -0.86
CA LEU A 132 1.08 7.75 -1.44
C LEU A 132 1.36 6.80 -2.59
N ARG A 133 0.57 5.74 -2.69
CA ARG A 133 0.61 4.77 -3.78
C ARG A 133 -0.77 4.64 -4.39
N PHE A 134 -0.80 4.54 -5.70
CA PHE A 134 -1.96 4.09 -6.46
C PHE A 134 -1.65 2.70 -7.02
N GLY A 135 -2.48 1.73 -6.68
CA GLY A 135 -2.34 0.34 -7.07
C GLY A 135 -3.40 -0.06 -8.08
N ILE A 136 -2.98 -0.87 -9.03
CA ILE A 136 -3.85 -1.60 -9.95
C ILE A 136 -3.46 -3.07 -9.95
N SER A 137 -4.44 -3.95 -10.06
CA SER A 137 -4.18 -5.38 -10.19
C SER A 137 -5.08 -6.04 -11.22
N SER A 138 -4.56 -7.13 -11.79
CA SER A 138 -5.32 -8.09 -12.57
C SER A 138 -5.14 -9.46 -11.95
N PHE A 139 -6.25 -10.15 -11.68
CA PHE A 139 -6.23 -11.40 -10.97
C PHE A 139 -7.34 -12.35 -11.37
N ASN A 140 -7.16 -13.61 -11.06
CA ASN A 140 -8.16 -14.66 -11.18
C ASN A 140 -8.51 -15.16 -9.78
N GLN A 141 -9.75 -15.53 -9.60
CA GLN A 141 -10.26 -16.10 -8.35
C GLN A 141 -10.95 -17.43 -8.61
N GLU A 142 -10.62 -18.43 -7.84
CA GLU A 142 -11.24 -19.75 -7.89
C GLU A 142 -11.90 -20.05 -6.55
N ILE A 143 -13.21 -20.30 -6.57
CA ILE A 143 -13.94 -20.79 -5.41
C ILE A 143 -13.80 -22.31 -5.40
N ASN A 144 -13.03 -22.82 -4.43
CA ASN A 144 -12.75 -24.26 -4.31
C ASN A 144 -13.93 -24.98 -3.66
N THR A 145 -14.33 -24.52 -2.47
CA THR A 145 -15.42 -25.14 -1.71
C THR A 145 -16.22 -24.09 -0.95
N TYR A 146 -17.48 -24.38 -0.72
CA TYR A 146 -18.32 -23.58 0.16
C TYR A 146 -19.24 -24.47 1.02
N LYS A 147 -19.69 -23.91 2.15
CA LYS A 147 -20.69 -24.48 3.04
C LYS A 147 -21.83 -23.50 3.20
N VAL A 148 -23.06 -23.96 3.06
CA VAL A 148 -24.24 -23.14 3.36
C VAL A 148 -24.40 -23.12 4.88
N TYR A 149 -24.40 -21.94 5.47
CA TYR A 149 -24.66 -21.79 6.90
C TYR A 149 -26.12 -22.16 7.19
N ASN A 150 -26.32 -23.12 8.12
CA ASN A 150 -27.64 -23.50 8.60
C ASN A 150 -27.67 -23.31 10.12
N SER A 151 -28.48 -22.35 10.57
CA SER A 151 -28.67 -22.10 12.01
C SER A 151 -29.78 -22.93 12.64
N ASN A 152 -30.42 -23.82 11.86
CA ASN A 152 -31.51 -24.64 12.37
C ASN A 152 -30.94 -25.86 13.11
N PRO A 153 -31.21 -26.04 14.42
CA PRO A 153 -30.68 -27.13 15.21
C PRO A 153 -31.22 -28.50 14.80
N PHE A 154 -32.29 -28.57 14.00
CA PHE A 154 -32.91 -29.82 13.55
C PHE A 154 -32.34 -30.35 12.23
N PHE A 155 -31.53 -29.54 11.52
CA PHE A 155 -30.85 -29.99 10.31
C PHE A 155 -29.34 -30.03 10.56
N ASN A 156 -28.74 -31.16 10.16
CA ASN A 156 -27.27 -31.27 10.21
C ASN A 156 -26.62 -30.15 9.40
N GLU A 157 -25.41 -29.73 9.84
CA GLU A 157 -24.62 -28.78 9.07
C GLU A 157 -24.54 -29.21 7.60
N SER A 158 -24.69 -28.23 6.70
CA SER A 158 -24.64 -28.53 5.28
C SER A 158 -23.28 -29.11 4.90
N ASN A 159 -23.32 -30.15 4.08
CA ASN A 159 -22.09 -30.75 3.55
C ASN A 159 -21.26 -29.68 2.79
N THR A 160 -19.94 -29.84 2.85
CA THR A 160 -19.03 -29.04 2.04
C THR A 160 -19.27 -29.37 0.57
N ILE A 161 -19.61 -28.37 -0.21
CA ILE A 161 -19.81 -28.49 -1.66
C ILE A 161 -18.52 -28.06 -2.38
N VAL A 162 -17.99 -28.95 -3.22
CA VAL A 162 -16.85 -28.67 -4.08
C VAL A 162 -17.38 -28.01 -5.34
N LEU A 163 -16.96 -26.77 -5.61
CA LEU A 163 -17.46 -26.00 -6.75
C LEU A 163 -16.40 -25.87 -7.87
N ASN A 164 -15.16 -25.56 -7.51
CA ASN A 164 -14.04 -25.30 -8.44
C ASN A 164 -14.39 -24.30 -9.56
N GLN A 165 -15.17 -23.26 -9.20
CA GLN A 165 -15.59 -22.24 -10.14
C GLN A 165 -14.52 -21.17 -10.26
N LYS A 166 -14.11 -20.87 -11.49
CA LYS A 166 -13.11 -19.85 -11.82
C LYS A 166 -13.76 -18.59 -12.34
N PHE A 167 -13.21 -17.47 -11.90
CA PHE A 167 -13.50 -16.12 -12.35
C PHE A 167 -12.19 -15.53 -12.84
N ASP A 168 -12.07 -15.32 -14.13
CA ASP A 168 -10.85 -14.82 -14.77
C ASP A 168 -10.99 -13.34 -15.14
N GLY A 169 -9.85 -12.66 -15.25
CA GLY A 169 -9.79 -11.29 -15.73
C GLY A 169 -10.38 -10.24 -14.77
N LEU A 170 -10.40 -10.54 -13.48
CA LEU A 170 -10.81 -9.57 -12.47
C LEU A 170 -9.77 -8.46 -12.32
N THR A 171 -10.24 -7.25 -12.07
CA THR A 171 -9.37 -6.08 -11.84
C THR A 171 -9.74 -5.38 -10.55
N ALA A 172 -8.75 -4.82 -9.86
CA ALA A 172 -8.96 -3.97 -8.70
C ALA A 172 -8.05 -2.74 -8.77
N GLN A 173 -8.51 -1.66 -8.14
CA GLN A 173 -7.76 -0.42 -7.98
C GLN A 173 -7.90 0.07 -6.55
N TRP A 174 -6.82 0.63 -5.99
CA TRP A 174 -6.82 1.13 -4.62
C TRP A 174 -5.78 2.23 -4.42
N GLY A 175 -5.92 2.96 -3.33
CA GLY A 175 -4.93 3.91 -2.85
C GLY A 175 -4.35 3.44 -1.52
N GLU A 176 -3.05 3.62 -1.34
CA GLU A 176 -2.33 3.31 -0.09
C GLU A 176 -1.63 4.56 0.43
N VAL A 177 -1.58 4.68 1.76
CA VAL A 177 -0.69 5.61 2.46
C VAL A 177 0.43 4.76 3.06
N VAL A 178 1.67 5.12 2.79
CA VAL A 178 2.85 4.41 3.26
C VAL A 178 3.68 5.31 4.16
N ALA A 179 4.33 4.73 5.14
CA ALA A 179 5.32 5.41 5.96
C ALA A 179 6.50 4.45 6.18
N GLY A 180 7.71 5.00 6.20
CA GLY A 180 8.92 4.20 6.37
C GLY A 180 10.10 5.01 6.87
N ILE A 181 11.11 4.29 7.28
CA ILE A 181 12.40 4.79 7.79
C ILE A 181 13.54 4.05 7.09
#